data_f6f88e082053cf6a385967c206493b77
#
_entry.id   f6f88e082053cf6a385967c206493b77
#
_cell.length_a   1.000
_cell.length_b   1.000
_cell.length_c   1.000
_cell.angle_alpha   90.00
_cell.angle_beta   90.00
_cell.angle_gamma   90.00
#
_symmetry.space_group_name_H-M   'P 1'
#
loop_
_entity.id
_entity.type
_entity.pdbx_description
1 polymer ?
#
loop_
_entity_poly.entity_id
_entity_poly.type
_entity_poly.pdbx_seq_one_letter_code
_entity_poly.pdbx_strand_id
1 'polypeptide(L)'
;MNIKFDLLKNILICCFCLIVSQLQAQDYWQQKVDYKMNVRLHPNDNTLDAFARIQYTNHSPDTLHFIWFHIWPNAFKNDRTAYSDHELENGNKTFYFSSNEEKGYINRLDFRVDEQVLKTEDHPEHIDIIKVYLPAPLAPEGTVSITTPFHVKLPYNFSRSGYFNKTYQVTQWYPKPAVYDRNGWHPMPYLDQGEFYSEFGDYEVTITVPEKFTVAATGEPLVKPKEVLSIPPTARKTKKPTVKTKNPQKPYDWNSAPTATYIYKQEQVHDFAWFADTSFTLQTDTIRLPSGKTVNLQVYFHLNKLDIWENAMTYLKEAIWNLSAWVGEYPYNYATVVDGKQGFAGGMEYPTITILSGMSTPADLDLTIFHEVGHNWFYGALATNERKAPWMDEGMNSYYTNRYEALKYKRAKKPKGFQIFSDPRFPELMLRTQAGFKTDQPMTTPADSFTANNYQLIAYTKSALWMKKLETDLGRNLFDKSMHQYYDQWKFKHPGRSDFQTVVSNTSGKQLDSTFALLDEKG
;
A
#
# COMPACT_ATOMS: atom_id res chain seq x y z
N MET A 1 6.06 -42.67 -56.32
CA MET A 1 5.13 -41.56 -55.97
C MET A 1 5.02 -41.34 -54.46
N ASN A 2 5.39 -42.31 -53.62
CA ASN A 2 5.23 -42.23 -52.14
C ASN A 2 6.34 -41.41 -51.42
N ILE A 3 7.57 -41.33 -51.94
CA ILE A 3 8.69 -40.65 -51.26
C ILE A 3 8.53 -39.12 -51.22
N LYS A 4 7.88 -38.50 -52.21
CA LYS A 4 7.62 -37.05 -52.24
C LYS A 4 6.55 -36.62 -51.26
N PHE A 5 5.60 -37.48 -50.92
CA PHE A 5 4.51 -37.19 -49.96
C PHE A 5 4.98 -37.20 -48.52
N ASP A 6 5.89 -38.11 -48.17
CA ASP A 6 6.44 -38.21 -46.81
C ASP A 6 7.43 -37.06 -46.54
N LEU A 7 8.17 -36.61 -47.52
CA LEU A 7 9.07 -35.45 -47.37
C LEU A 7 8.27 -34.14 -47.15
N LEU A 8 7.14 -33.95 -47.87
CA LEU A 8 6.27 -32.77 -47.70
C LEU A 8 5.56 -32.81 -46.33
N LYS A 9 5.17 -33.96 -45.85
CA LYS A 9 4.53 -34.15 -44.54
C LYS A 9 5.52 -33.84 -43.41
N ASN A 10 6.75 -34.28 -43.51
CA ASN A 10 7.79 -34.01 -42.51
C ASN A 10 8.23 -32.53 -42.53
N ILE A 11 8.26 -31.87 -43.68
CA ILE A 11 8.53 -30.43 -43.79
C ILE A 11 7.36 -29.62 -43.16
N LEU A 12 6.11 -30.01 -43.40
CA LEU A 12 4.94 -29.35 -42.77
C LEU A 12 4.92 -29.54 -41.25
N ILE A 13 5.28 -30.72 -40.74
CA ILE A 13 5.39 -30.99 -39.32
C ILE A 13 6.53 -30.18 -38.67
N CYS A 14 7.70 -30.12 -39.32
CA CYS A 14 8.81 -29.27 -38.85
C CYS A 14 8.48 -27.77 -38.89
N CYS A 15 7.79 -27.28 -39.93
CA CYS A 15 7.31 -25.91 -40.00
C CYS A 15 6.21 -25.62 -38.94
N PHE A 16 5.33 -26.55 -38.68
CA PHE A 16 4.32 -26.42 -37.63
C PHE A 16 4.95 -26.44 -36.23
N CYS A 17 5.96 -27.30 -36.00
CA CYS A 17 6.74 -27.31 -34.76
C CYS A 17 7.57 -26.03 -34.58
N LEU A 18 8.10 -25.42 -35.64
CA LEU A 18 8.81 -24.15 -35.60
C LEU A 18 7.88 -22.94 -35.39
N ILE A 19 6.61 -23.03 -35.84
CA ILE A 19 5.61 -21.98 -35.58
C ILE A 19 5.06 -22.10 -34.15
N VAL A 20 4.91 -23.32 -33.62
CA VAL A 20 4.46 -23.55 -32.24
C VAL A 20 5.55 -23.16 -31.22
N SER A 21 6.83 -23.24 -31.59
CA SER A 21 7.93 -22.79 -30.71
C SER A 21 8.10 -21.25 -30.63
N GLN A 22 7.33 -20.48 -31.42
CA GLN A 22 7.30 -19.02 -31.35
C GLN A 22 6.10 -18.46 -30.53
N LEU A 23 5.28 -19.30 -29.94
CA LEU A 23 4.47 -18.90 -28.79
C LEU A 23 5.37 -18.94 -27.53
N GLN A 24 6.47 -18.19 -27.56
CA GLN A 24 7.16 -17.84 -26.32
C GLN A 24 6.14 -17.09 -25.47
N ALA A 25 5.81 -17.64 -24.30
CA ALA A 25 5.23 -16.85 -23.25
C ALA A 25 6.12 -15.61 -23.14
N GLN A 26 5.57 -14.43 -23.42
CA GLN A 26 6.31 -13.18 -23.31
C GLN A 26 6.92 -13.16 -21.92
N ASP A 27 8.27 -13.19 -21.83
CA ASP A 27 8.96 -13.22 -20.56
C ASP A 27 8.45 -12.06 -19.69
N TYR A 28 8.20 -12.33 -18.40
CA TYR A 28 7.76 -11.30 -17.49
C TYR A 28 8.79 -10.19 -17.41
N TRP A 29 8.37 -8.96 -17.53
CA TRP A 29 9.16 -7.75 -17.33
C TRP A 29 8.36 -6.73 -16.52
N GLN A 30 9.05 -5.85 -15.83
CA GLN A 30 8.53 -4.69 -15.14
C GLN A 30 9.58 -3.60 -15.17
N GLN A 31 9.17 -2.34 -15.06
CA GLN A 31 10.08 -1.22 -15.00
C GLN A 31 10.78 -1.18 -13.62
N LYS A 32 11.90 -0.43 -13.53
CA LYS A 32 12.52 -0.08 -12.26
C LYS A 32 12.57 1.43 -12.11
N VAL A 33 12.16 1.94 -10.92
CA VAL A 33 12.12 3.38 -10.65
C VAL A 33 12.79 3.69 -9.33
N ASP A 34 14.04 4.17 -9.38
CA ASP A 34 14.79 4.52 -8.17
C ASP A 34 14.64 6.01 -7.84
N TYR A 35 14.62 6.32 -6.53
CA TYR A 35 14.40 7.68 -6.05
C TYR A 35 15.47 8.14 -5.09
N LYS A 36 15.95 9.37 -5.32
CA LYS A 36 16.70 10.13 -4.34
C LYS A 36 16.00 11.47 -4.11
N MET A 37 15.46 11.66 -2.89
CA MET A 37 14.63 12.82 -2.59
C MET A 37 15.12 13.57 -1.36
N ASN A 38 14.95 14.90 -1.40
CA ASN A 38 15.11 15.76 -0.25
C ASN A 38 13.79 16.49 0.00
N VAL A 39 13.32 16.53 1.24
CA VAL A 39 12.08 17.21 1.60
C VAL A 39 12.24 17.99 2.91
N ARG A 40 11.64 19.17 2.97
CA ARG A 40 11.55 20.01 4.16
C ARG A 40 10.09 20.30 4.49
N LEU A 41 9.72 20.09 5.76
CA LEU A 41 8.41 20.44 6.30
C LEU A 41 8.39 21.88 6.82
N HIS A 42 7.34 22.63 6.45
CA HIS A 42 7.03 23.97 6.95
C HIS A 42 5.70 23.95 7.73
N PRO A 43 5.74 23.74 9.08
CA PRO A 43 4.52 23.56 9.87
C PRO A 43 3.64 24.82 10.03
N ASN A 44 4.14 26.04 9.74
CA ASN A 44 3.31 27.24 9.79
C ASN A 44 2.25 27.22 8.69
N ASP A 45 2.62 26.75 7.51
CA ASP A 45 1.79 26.77 6.30
C ASP A 45 1.29 25.37 5.92
N ASN A 46 1.71 24.32 6.65
CA ASN A 46 1.46 22.91 6.36
C ASN A 46 1.92 22.52 4.94
N THR A 47 3.14 22.94 4.58
CA THR A 47 3.70 22.72 3.24
C THR A 47 5.01 21.95 3.27
N LEU A 48 5.35 21.38 2.12
CA LEU A 48 6.62 20.73 1.85
C LEU A 48 7.31 21.41 0.68
N ASP A 49 8.60 21.70 0.82
CA ASP A 49 9.48 22.00 -0.31
C ASP A 49 10.40 20.81 -0.55
N ALA A 50 10.45 20.32 -1.77
CA ALA A 50 11.16 19.10 -2.08
C ALA A 50 11.87 19.13 -3.44
N PHE A 51 12.81 18.20 -3.60
CA PHE A 51 13.50 17.91 -4.84
C PHE A 51 13.61 16.40 -5.01
N ALA A 52 13.27 15.90 -6.20
CA ALA A 52 13.42 14.51 -6.57
C ALA A 52 14.39 14.32 -7.74
N ARG A 53 15.22 13.29 -7.63
CA ARG A 53 15.90 12.64 -8.74
C ARG A 53 15.28 11.27 -8.89
N ILE A 54 14.75 10.98 -10.08
CA ILE A 54 14.01 9.77 -10.43
C ILE A 54 14.79 9.10 -11.54
N GLN A 55 15.31 7.90 -11.29
CA GLN A 55 15.98 7.10 -12.29
C GLN A 55 15.00 6.04 -12.78
N TYR A 56 14.61 6.14 -14.04
CA TYR A 56 13.67 5.22 -14.69
C TYR A 56 14.42 4.32 -15.65
N THR A 57 14.31 3.00 -15.45
CA THR A 57 14.91 1.99 -16.35
C THR A 57 13.79 1.26 -17.08
N ASN A 58 13.87 1.26 -18.42
CA ASN A 58 12.90 0.64 -19.30
C ASN A 58 13.26 -0.82 -19.58
N HIS A 59 12.65 -1.75 -18.85
CA HIS A 59 12.80 -3.19 -19.10
C HIS A 59 11.74 -3.76 -20.04
N SER A 60 10.89 -2.91 -20.63
CA SER A 60 9.94 -3.36 -21.64
C SER A 60 10.61 -3.60 -22.99
N PRO A 61 9.99 -4.39 -23.87
CA PRO A 61 10.45 -4.54 -25.25
C PRO A 61 10.20 -3.28 -26.11
N ASP A 62 9.50 -2.28 -25.58
CA ASP A 62 9.05 -1.11 -26.31
C ASP A 62 10.00 0.07 -26.13
N THR A 63 10.04 0.96 -27.12
CA THR A 63 10.70 2.26 -27.00
C THR A 63 9.73 3.29 -26.45
N LEU A 64 10.07 3.92 -25.32
CA LEU A 64 9.21 4.90 -24.66
C LEU A 64 9.56 6.32 -25.11
N HIS A 65 8.56 7.10 -25.48
CA HIS A 65 8.68 8.51 -25.90
C HIS A 65 8.25 9.50 -24.82
N PHE A 66 7.51 9.03 -23.83
CA PHE A 66 7.00 9.80 -22.69
C PHE A 66 6.82 8.87 -21.49
N ILE A 67 6.66 9.47 -20.33
CA ILE A 67 6.27 8.78 -19.09
C ILE A 67 5.07 9.52 -18.51
N TRP A 68 4.03 8.79 -18.12
CA TRP A 68 2.96 9.32 -17.30
C TRP A 68 3.41 9.43 -15.84
N PHE A 69 3.12 10.55 -15.21
CA PHE A 69 3.36 10.77 -13.79
C PHE A 69 2.08 11.02 -13.04
N HIS A 70 1.93 10.36 -11.92
CA HIS A 70 0.97 10.72 -10.90
C HIS A 70 1.51 11.91 -10.08
N ILE A 71 0.68 12.93 -9.94
CA ILE A 71 0.91 14.09 -9.09
C ILE A 71 -0.27 14.21 -8.11
N TRP A 72 -0.52 13.11 -7.39
CA TRP A 72 -1.69 12.84 -6.58
C TRP A 72 -2.09 13.90 -5.54
N PRO A 73 -1.20 14.76 -4.97
CA PRO A 73 -1.67 15.86 -4.13
C PRO A 73 -2.65 16.81 -4.84
N ASN A 74 -2.70 16.85 -6.17
CA ASN A 74 -3.68 17.62 -6.91
C ASN A 74 -5.11 17.06 -6.84
N ALA A 75 -5.31 15.83 -6.39
CA ALA A 75 -6.64 15.29 -6.09
C ALA A 75 -7.38 16.12 -5.02
N PHE A 76 -6.63 16.79 -4.15
CA PHE A 76 -7.15 17.65 -3.09
C PHE A 76 -7.17 19.15 -3.46
N LYS A 77 -6.95 19.50 -4.73
CA LYS A 77 -6.81 20.90 -5.17
C LYS A 77 -8.13 21.66 -5.20
N ASN A 78 -9.19 21.00 -5.57
CA ASN A 78 -10.54 21.58 -5.65
C ASN A 78 -11.62 20.48 -5.58
N ASP A 79 -12.87 20.87 -5.63
CA ASP A 79 -14.06 20.03 -5.56
C ASP A 79 -14.50 19.39 -6.89
N ARG A 80 -13.66 19.43 -7.94
CA ARG A 80 -13.92 18.88 -9.28
C ARG A 80 -12.89 17.82 -9.67
N THR A 81 -12.40 17.09 -8.73
CA THR A 81 -11.41 16.01 -8.94
C THR A 81 -12.11 14.66 -8.88
N ALA A 82 -11.52 13.64 -9.48
CA ALA A 82 -12.03 12.28 -9.38
C ALA A 82 -12.22 11.83 -7.92
N TYR A 83 -11.32 12.24 -7.01
CA TYR A 83 -11.46 12.01 -5.59
C TYR A 83 -12.72 12.65 -5.01
N SER A 84 -12.97 13.93 -5.30
CA SER A 84 -14.14 14.65 -4.80
C SER A 84 -15.45 14.03 -5.28
N ASP A 85 -15.51 13.68 -6.57
CA ASP A 85 -16.69 13.07 -7.18
C ASP A 85 -16.97 11.69 -6.59
N HIS A 86 -15.93 10.86 -6.42
CA HIS A 86 -16.04 9.54 -5.82
C HIS A 86 -16.49 9.59 -4.35
N GLU A 87 -15.98 10.56 -3.56
CA GLU A 87 -16.45 10.77 -2.19
C GLU A 87 -17.96 11.14 -2.14
N LEU A 88 -18.40 12.01 -3.05
CA LEU A 88 -19.83 12.37 -3.15
C LEU A 88 -20.69 11.16 -3.54
N GLU A 89 -20.27 10.35 -4.48
CA GLU A 89 -20.95 9.10 -4.89
C GLU A 89 -21.08 8.13 -3.71
N ASN A 90 -20.05 8.05 -2.87
CA ASN A 90 -20.05 7.26 -1.64
C ASN A 90 -20.77 7.94 -0.45
N GLY A 91 -21.36 9.12 -0.67
CA GLY A 91 -22.15 9.86 0.32
C GLY A 91 -21.34 10.73 1.29
N ASN A 92 -20.00 10.79 1.15
CA ASN A 92 -19.12 11.63 1.94
C ASN A 92 -19.00 13.03 1.31
N LYS A 93 -19.46 14.04 2.03
CA LYS A 93 -19.48 15.43 1.57
C LYS A 93 -18.41 16.30 2.23
N THR A 94 -17.59 15.73 3.10
CA THR A 94 -16.65 16.47 3.96
C THR A 94 -15.64 17.25 3.14
N PHE A 95 -15.01 16.61 2.15
CA PHE A 95 -14.05 17.28 1.27
C PHE A 95 -14.71 18.31 0.37
N TYR A 96 -15.84 18.00 -0.23
CA TYR A 96 -16.55 18.90 -1.16
C TYR A 96 -16.86 20.27 -0.52
N PHE A 97 -17.30 20.29 0.75
CA PHE A 97 -17.61 21.51 1.47
C PHE A 97 -16.43 22.09 2.28
N SER A 98 -15.23 21.54 2.15
CA SER A 98 -14.05 22.05 2.85
C SER A 98 -13.62 23.43 2.33
N SER A 99 -12.98 24.19 3.20
CA SER A 99 -12.42 25.51 2.83
C SER A 99 -11.18 25.37 1.92
N ASN A 100 -10.79 26.45 1.25
CA ASN A 100 -9.58 26.47 0.43
C ASN A 100 -8.30 26.32 1.26
N GLU A 101 -8.34 26.70 2.53
CA GLU A 101 -7.24 26.54 3.48
C GLU A 101 -7.00 25.07 3.81
N GLU A 102 -8.05 24.25 3.83
CA GLU A 102 -8.01 22.82 4.11
C GLU A 102 -7.65 21.99 2.88
N LYS A 103 -7.76 22.51 1.68
CA LYS A 103 -7.37 21.86 0.42
C LYS A 103 -5.86 21.80 0.23
N GLY A 104 -5.39 20.82 -0.56
CA GLY A 104 -3.97 20.60 -0.84
C GLY A 104 -3.68 20.55 -2.34
N TYR A 105 -2.41 20.64 -2.71
CA TYR A 105 -1.97 20.55 -4.11
C TYR A 105 -0.46 20.30 -4.19
N ILE A 106 0.01 19.95 -5.39
CA ILE A 106 1.42 20.00 -5.78
C ILE A 106 1.60 21.00 -6.93
N ASN A 107 2.68 21.78 -6.87
CA ASN A 107 3.08 22.71 -7.93
C ASN A 107 4.61 22.87 -8.00
N ARG A 108 5.11 23.83 -8.76
CA ARG A 108 6.53 24.13 -9.02
C ARG A 108 7.27 22.94 -9.63
N LEU A 109 6.55 22.07 -10.34
CA LEU A 109 7.15 20.99 -11.10
C LEU A 109 7.93 21.54 -12.30
N ASP A 110 9.20 21.17 -12.40
CA ASP A 110 10.10 21.53 -13.49
C ASP A 110 10.92 20.29 -13.86
N PHE A 111 10.29 19.40 -14.64
CA PHE A 111 10.91 18.15 -15.04
C PHE A 111 12.06 18.41 -16.00
N ARG A 112 13.22 17.83 -15.69
CA ARG A 112 14.46 17.97 -16.48
C ARG A 112 15.17 16.64 -16.64
N VAL A 113 15.79 16.46 -17.80
CA VAL A 113 16.86 15.47 -18.03
C VAL A 113 18.11 16.29 -18.30
N ASP A 114 19.16 16.06 -17.53
CA ASP A 114 20.33 16.92 -17.45
C ASP A 114 19.86 18.37 -17.19
N GLU A 115 20.21 19.33 -18.03
CA GLU A 115 19.77 20.74 -17.91
C GLU A 115 18.56 21.07 -18.80
N GLN A 116 18.07 20.11 -19.61
CA GLN A 116 16.98 20.31 -20.54
C GLN A 116 15.62 20.20 -19.85
N VAL A 117 14.82 21.27 -19.93
CA VAL A 117 13.41 21.28 -19.49
C VAL A 117 12.59 20.38 -20.40
N LEU A 118 11.80 19.50 -19.83
CA LEU A 118 10.94 18.57 -20.56
C LEU A 118 9.57 19.20 -20.85
N LYS A 119 9.03 18.90 -22.03
CA LYS A 119 7.64 19.23 -22.35
C LYS A 119 6.70 18.39 -21.49
N THR A 120 5.69 19.02 -20.91
CA THR A 120 4.61 18.36 -20.17
C THR A 120 3.27 18.60 -20.84
N GLU A 121 2.30 17.71 -20.57
CA GLU A 121 0.92 17.79 -21.03
C GLU A 121 0.01 17.26 -19.95
N ASP A 122 -1.01 18.04 -19.58
CA ASP A 122 -2.00 17.63 -18.60
C ASP A 122 -2.84 16.45 -19.11
N HIS A 123 -3.24 15.57 -18.20
CA HIS A 123 -4.21 14.54 -18.57
C HIS A 123 -5.57 15.18 -18.87
N PRO A 124 -6.29 14.72 -19.92
CA PRO A 124 -7.53 15.39 -20.37
C PRO A 124 -8.64 15.40 -19.31
N GLU A 125 -8.65 14.42 -18.39
CA GLU A 125 -9.74 14.24 -17.41
C GLU A 125 -9.27 14.43 -15.94
N HIS A 126 -8.00 14.16 -15.64
CA HIS A 126 -7.50 14.07 -14.26
C HIS A 126 -6.35 15.04 -13.99
N ILE A 127 -6.58 16.05 -13.16
CA ILE A 127 -5.59 17.09 -12.85
C ILE A 127 -4.44 16.61 -11.96
N ASP A 128 -4.53 15.41 -11.44
CA ASP A 128 -3.53 14.73 -10.63
C ASP A 128 -2.67 13.73 -11.43
N ILE A 129 -2.72 13.84 -12.77
CA ILE A 129 -1.91 13.06 -13.72
C ILE A 129 -1.31 14.00 -14.76
N ILE A 130 -0.03 13.80 -15.10
CA ILE A 130 0.68 14.61 -16.10
C ILE A 130 1.55 13.71 -17.00
N LYS A 131 1.59 14.00 -18.28
CA LYS A 131 2.50 13.35 -19.23
C LYS A 131 3.78 14.16 -19.36
N VAL A 132 4.92 13.48 -19.27
CA VAL A 132 6.24 14.07 -19.43
C VAL A 132 6.92 13.46 -20.66
N TYR A 133 7.18 14.28 -21.67
CA TYR A 133 7.84 13.84 -22.91
C TYR A 133 9.34 13.74 -22.70
N LEU A 134 9.93 12.61 -23.11
CA LEU A 134 11.37 12.41 -23.04
C LEU A 134 12.09 13.20 -24.14
N PRO A 135 13.32 13.70 -23.89
CA PRO A 135 14.06 14.49 -24.89
C PRO A 135 14.58 13.63 -26.04
N ALA A 136 14.73 12.34 -25.81
CA ALA A 136 15.04 11.30 -26.79
C ALA A 136 14.26 10.02 -26.43
N PRO A 137 13.94 9.18 -27.44
CA PRO A 137 13.27 7.90 -27.19
C PRO A 137 14.10 7.01 -26.25
N LEU A 138 13.48 6.45 -25.22
CA LEU A 138 14.10 5.53 -24.26
C LEU A 138 13.94 4.09 -24.78
N ALA A 139 15.01 3.55 -25.32
CA ALA A 139 15.04 2.18 -25.86
C ALA A 139 14.85 1.13 -24.75
N PRO A 140 14.52 -0.14 -25.10
CA PRO A 140 14.62 -1.26 -24.18
C PRO A 140 15.97 -1.30 -23.45
N GLU A 141 15.98 -1.62 -22.19
CA GLU A 141 17.12 -1.61 -21.25
C GLU A 141 17.80 -0.23 -21.07
N GLY A 142 17.22 0.82 -21.65
CA GLY A 142 17.68 2.19 -21.46
C GLY A 142 17.29 2.74 -20.09
N THR A 143 18.10 3.70 -19.60
CA THR A 143 17.85 4.39 -18.33
C THR A 143 17.85 5.90 -18.56
N VAL A 144 16.94 6.61 -17.92
CA VAL A 144 16.87 8.07 -17.92
C VAL A 144 16.80 8.61 -16.48
N SER A 145 17.55 9.67 -16.19
CA SER A 145 17.53 10.35 -14.90
C SER A 145 16.73 11.65 -15.02
N ILE A 146 15.55 11.67 -14.45
CA ILE A 146 14.65 12.84 -14.44
C ILE A 146 14.76 13.54 -13.09
N THR A 147 14.88 14.85 -13.11
CA THR A 147 14.88 15.68 -11.88
C THR A 147 13.74 16.67 -11.89
N THR A 148 13.22 16.99 -10.71
CA THR A 148 12.22 18.05 -10.54
C THR A 148 12.24 18.61 -9.12
N PRO A 149 12.23 19.94 -8.92
CA PRO A 149 11.76 20.54 -7.69
C PRO A 149 10.25 20.40 -7.63
N PHE A 150 9.68 20.43 -6.43
CA PHE A 150 8.24 20.52 -6.24
C PHE A 150 7.88 21.07 -4.87
N HIS A 151 6.67 21.62 -4.80
CA HIS A 151 6.08 22.14 -3.58
C HIS A 151 4.72 21.52 -3.36
N VAL A 152 4.47 20.99 -2.15
CA VAL A 152 3.19 20.39 -1.77
C VAL A 152 2.56 21.22 -0.65
N LYS A 153 1.34 21.68 -0.85
CA LYS A 153 0.46 22.06 0.25
C LYS A 153 -0.29 20.80 0.70
N LEU A 154 -0.06 20.39 1.93
CA LEU A 154 -0.76 19.26 2.51
C LEU A 154 -2.23 19.63 2.77
N PRO A 155 -3.20 18.77 2.43
CA PRO A 155 -4.59 19.00 2.80
C PRO A 155 -4.79 18.78 4.31
N TYR A 156 -5.90 19.27 4.86
CA TYR A 156 -6.43 18.68 6.09
C TYR A 156 -6.61 17.17 5.89
N ASN A 157 -6.50 16.39 6.95
CA ASN A 157 -6.52 14.93 6.81
C ASN A 157 -7.93 14.41 6.49
N PHE A 158 -8.29 14.42 5.21
CA PHE A 158 -9.56 13.90 4.68
C PHE A 158 -9.51 12.42 4.37
N SER A 159 -8.33 11.92 4.02
CA SER A 159 -8.06 10.55 3.59
C SER A 159 -6.69 10.10 4.12
N ARG A 160 -5.85 9.47 3.29
CA ARG A 160 -4.56 8.92 3.67
C ARG A 160 -3.50 9.98 3.99
N SER A 161 -3.50 11.10 3.26
CA SER A 161 -2.50 12.16 3.37
C SER A 161 -3.05 13.42 4.02
N GLY A 162 -2.21 14.16 4.74
CA GLY A 162 -2.60 15.45 5.24
C GLY A 162 -2.03 15.80 6.62
N TYR A 163 -2.61 16.83 7.23
CA TYR A 163 -2.27 17.23 8.57
C TYR A 163 -3.50 17.30 9.49
N PHE A 164 -3.27 17.06 10.77
CA PHE A 164 -4.21 17.32 11.84
C PHE A 164 -3.47 17.91 13.03
N ASN A 165 -3.70 19.18 13.33
CA ASN A 165 -2.90 19.94 14.30
C ASN A 165 -1.39 19.94 13.92
N LYS A 166 -0.57 19.24 14.70
CA LYS A 166 0.87 19.06 14.46
C LYS A 166 1.23 17.57 14.27
N THR A 167 0.30 16.79 13.79
CA THR A 167 0.50 15.43 13.25
C THR A 167 0.46 15.52 11.73
N TYR A 168 1.48 15.03 11.07
CA TYR A 168 1.61 15.03 9.62
C TYR A 168 1.66 13.58 9.11
N GLN A 169 0.80 13.27 8.15
CA GLN A 169 0.77 12.02 7.39
C GLN A 169 1.13 12.37 5.95
N VAL A 170 2.33 12.00 5.53
CA VAL A 170 2.86 12.40 4.23
C VAL A 170 2.97 11.17 3.34
N THR A 171 1.93 10.96 2.56
CA THR A 171 1.72 9.81 1.69
C THR A 171 1.29 10.29 0.30
N GLN A 172 1.62 9.55 -0.76
CA GLN A 172 1.36 9.94 -2.16
C GLN A 172 1.77 11.40 -2.48
N TRP A 173 2.92 11.84 -1.93
CA TRP A 173 3.32 13.25 -1.83
C TRP A 173 4.29 13.74 -2.91
N TYR A 174 4.87 12.85 -3.69
CA TYR A 174 5.89 13.15 -4.71
C TYR A 174 5.43 12.71 -6.10
N PRO A 175 6.00 13.29 -7.18
CA PRO A 175 5.72 12.85 -8.54
C PRO A 175 6.18 11.41 -8.74
N LYS A 176 5.27 10.52 -9.17
CA LYS A 176 5.51 9.09 -9.31
C LYS A 176 5.17 8.62 -10.72
N PRO A 177 6.10 8.01 -11.49
CA PRO A 177 5.79 7.36 -12.75
C PRO A 177 4.65 6.34 -12.59
N ALA A 178 3.72 6.36 -13.54
CA ALA A 178 2.72 5.31 -13.65
C ALA A 178 3.38 4.00 -14.08
N VAL A 179 2.79 2.88 -13.68
CA VAL A 179 3.24 1.56 -14.15
C VAL A 179 3.04 1.43 -15.66
N TYR A 180 4.03 0.89 -16.32
CA TYR A 180 3.97 0.42 -17.70
C TYR A 180 4.26 -1.06 -17.74
N ASP A 181 3.23 -1.87 -18.01
CA ASP A 181 3.33 -3.32 -18.08
C ASP A 181 2.86 -3.85 -19.45
N ARG A 182 2.74 -5.16 -19.59
CA ARG A 182 2.28 -5.84 -20.82
C ARG A 182 0.90 -5.36 -21.34
N ASN A 183 0.14 -4.64 -20.52
CA ASN A 183 -1.16 -4.07 -20.88
C ASN A 183 -1.06 -2.57 -21.22
N GLY A 184 0.15 -2.00 -21.22
CA GLY A 184 0.41 -0.59 -21.48
C GLY A 184 0.52 0.25 -20.20
N TRP A 185 0.30 1.56 -20.32
CA TRP A 185 0.33 2.51 -19.22
C TRP A 185 -0.90 2.39 -18.32
N HIS A 186 -0.69 2.51 -17.00
CA HIS A 186 -1.73 2.55 -15.97
C HIS A 186 -1.77 3.89 -15.23
N PRO A 187 -2.03 5.02 -15.92
CA PRO A 187 -2.27 6.29 -15.23
C PRO A 187 -3.62 6.19 -14.51
N MET A 188 -3.63 6.48 -13.21
CA MET A 188 -4.83 6.40 -12.39
C MET A 188 -4.97 7.61 -11.47
N PRO A 189 -6.18 8.20 -11.34
CA PRO A 189 -6.40 9.27 -10.39
C PRO A 189 -6.35 8.74 -8.94
N TYR A 190 -6.11 9.65 -8.01
CA TYR A 190 -6.27 9.37 -6.59
C TYR A 190 -7.75 9.12 -6.27
N LEU A 191 -8.04 8.00 -5.63
CA LEU A 191 -9.34 7.68 -5.05
C LEU A 191 -9.16 7.18 -3.63
N ASP A 192 -10.21 7.24 -2.82
CA ASP A 192 -10.20 6.71 -1.46
C ASP A 192 -10.41 5.19 -1.41
N GLN A 193 -10.98 4.62 -2.47
CA GLN A 193 -11.27 3.20 -2.62
C GLN A 193 -10.30 2.55 -3.60
N GLY A 194 -9.61 1.52 -3.14
CA GLY A 194 -8.55 0.82 -3.88
C GLY A 194 -7.18 1.50 -3.79
N GLU A 195 -6.13 0.68 -3.74
CA GLU A 195 -4.78 1.14 -3.51
C GLU A 195 -4.02 1.48 -4.80
N PHE A 196 -2.81 2.02 -4.63
CA PHE A 196 -2.01 2.61 -5.68
C PHE A 196 -1.10 1.57 -6.34
N TYR A 197 -1.15 1.50 -7.66
CA TYR A 197 -0.30 0.62 -8.45
C TYR A 197 0.96 1.37 -8.88
N SER A 198 2.13 0.90 -8.47
CA SER A 198 3.41 1.60 -8.67
C SER A 198 4.56 0.63 -8.88
N GLU A 199 5.60 1.06 -9.62
CA GLU A 199 6.80 0.27 -9.90
C GLU A 199 7.72 0.16 -8.69
N PHE A 200 8.40 -0.97 -8.56
CA PHE A 200 9.46 -1.18 -7.57
C PHE A 200 10.71 -0.36 -7.88
N GLY A 201 11.38 0.05 -6.83
CA GLY A 201 12.67 0.71 -6.88
C GLY A 201 13.33 0.86 -5.53
N ASP A 202 14.47 1.54 -5.53
CA ASP A 202 15.25 1.82 -4.34
C ASP A 202 15.08 3.30 -3.96
N TYR A 203 14.84 3.55 -2.68
CA TYR A 203 14.56 4.88 -2.16
C TYR A 203 15.65 5.34 -1.21
N GLU A 204 16.15 6.57 -1.39
CA GLU A 204 16.94 7.32 -0.44
C GLU A 204 16.27 8.66 -0.19
N VAL A 205 15.74 8.89 1.01
CA VAL A 205 14.96 10.09 1.32
C VAL A 205 15.54 10.81 2.53
N THR A 206 15.89 12.09 2.32
CA THR A 206 16.34 13.01 3.35
C THR A 206 15.17 13.91 3.77
N ILE A 207 14.76 13.81 5.03
CA ILE A 207 13.61 14.53 5.60
C ILE A 207 14.12 15.56 6.61
N THR A 208 13.86 16.84 6.38
CA THR A 208 14.21 17.92 7.31
C THR A 208 12.93 18.49 7.94
N VAL A 209 12.86 18.45 9.27
CA VAL A 209 11.74 18.95 10.06
C VAL A 209 12.25 19.84 11.20
N PRO A 210 11.43 20.70 11.82
CA PRO A 210 11.82 21.33 13.09
C PRO A 210 12.15 20.26 14.15
N GLU A 211 13.17 20.49 14.97
CA GLU A 211 13.77 19.50 15.88
C GLU A 211 12.80 18.88 16.91
N LYS A 212 11.65 19.51 17.14
CA LYS A 212 10.60 19.00 18.03
C LYS A 212 9.80 17.84 17.44
N PHE A 213 9.89 17.63 16.13
CA PHE A 213 9.20 16.54 15.47
C PHE A 213 10.03 15.25 15.55
N THR A 214 9.36 14.17 15.88
CA THR A 214 9.86 12.81 15.67
C THR A 214 9.31 12.29 14.35
N VAL A 215 10.17 11.69 13.53
CA VAL A 215 9.81 11.17 12.20
C VAL A 215 9.85 9.66 12.21
N ALA A 216 8.80 9.04 11.67
CA ALA A 216 8.73 7.63 11.28
C ALA A 216 8.58 7.56 9.76
N ALA A 217 9.31 6.69 9.07
CA ALA A 217 9.25 6.60 7.60
C ALA A 217 9.50 5.17 7.11
N THR A 218 9.16 4.94 5.84
CA THR A 218 9.49 3.72 5.10
C THR A 218 10.98 3.41 5.21
N GLY A 219 11.31 2.18 5.58
CA GLY A 219 12.66 1.64 5.50
C GLY A 219 13.56 1.88 6.72
N GLU A 220 14.85 1.78 6.46
CA GLU A 220 15.90 1.85 7.46
C GLU A 220 16.34 3.28 7.74
N PRO A 221 16.29 3.77 9.01
CA PRO A 221 16.89 5.03 9.38
C PRO A 221 18.43 4.91 9.40
N LEU A 222 19.12 5.65 8.53
CA LEU A 222 20.58 5.73 8.52
C LEU A 222 21.11 6.62 9.66
N VAL A 223 20.31 7.58 10.09
CA VAL A 223 20.53 8.36 11.31
C VAL A 223 19.45 7.95 12.30
N LYS A 224 19.84 7.26 13.37
CA LYS A 224 18.88 6.76 14.37
C LYS A 224 18.07 7.93 14.95
N PRO A 225 16.75 7.81 15.03
CA PRO A 225 15.91 8.74 15.79
C PRO A 225 16.45 8.85 17.23
N LYS A 226 16.35 10.03 17.83
CA LYS A 226 16.65 10.16 19.26
C LYS A 226 15.74 9.19 20.02
N GLU A 227 16.33 8.22 20.73
CA GLU A 227 15.57 7.29 21.58
C GLU A 227 14.72 8.10 22.56
N VAL A 228 13.43 8.05 22.39
CA VAL A 228 12.47 8.58 23.35
C VAL A 228 12.10 7.43 24.28
N LEU A 229 12.83 7.35 25.40
CA LEU A 229 12.53 6.63 26.63
C LEU A 229 11.96 5.19 26.49
N SER A 230 12.75 4.21 26.90
CA SER A 230 12.21 2.95 27.44
C SER A 230 11.15 3.28 28.51
N ILE A 231 9.90 2.85 28.30
CA ILE A 231 8.82 3.04 29.30
C ILE A 231 9.22 2.22 30.53
N PRO A 232 9.45 2.86 31.71
CA PRO A 232 9.72 2.10 32.91
C PRO A 232 8.48 1.27 33.29
N PRO A 233 8.62 0.04 33.77
CA PRO A 233 7.51 -0.80 34.25
C PRO A 233 6.61 -0.12 35.31
N THR A 234 7.05 0.98 35.88
CA THR A 234 6.40 1.74 36.96
C THR A 234 5.48 2.87 36.49
N ALA A 235 5.37 3.15 35.19
CA ALA A 235 4.48 4.21 34.68
C ALA A 235 2.97 3.94 34.84
N ARG A 236 2.59 2.82 35.43
CA ARG A 236 1.20 2.35 35.64
C ARG A 236 0.34 3.21 36.57
N LYS A 237 0.84 4.28 37.19
CA LYS A 237 0.10 5.11 38.15
C LYS A 237 0.41 6.62 38.10
N THR A 238 0.46 7.25 36.96
CA THR A 238 0.45 8.71 36.94
C THR A 238 -0.98 9.24 36.81
N LYS A 239 -1.43 9.97 37.84
CA LYS A 239 -2.66 10.78 37.79
C LYS A 239 -2.63 11.65 36.54
N LYS A 240 -3.76 11.73 35.82
CA LYS A 240 -3.92 12.65 34.68
C LYS A 240 -3.37 14.02 35.07
N PRO A 241 -2.43 14.60 34.29
CA PRO A 241 -1.92 15.91 34.59
C PRO A 241 -3.08 16.92 34.48
N THR A 242 -3.35 17.65 35.55
CA THR A 242 -4.26 18.80 35.56
C THR A 242 -3.60 19.87 34.70
N VAL A 243 -4.16 20.11 33.52
CA VAL A 243 -3.75 21.19 32.62
C VAL A 243 -4.09 22.51 33.32
N LYS A 244 -3.10 23.17 33.90
CA LYS A 244 -3.23 24.58 34.28
C LYS A 244 -3.26 25.40 32.99
N THR A 245 -4.38 26.04 32.69
CA THR A 245 -4.52 27.02 31.60
C THR A 245 -3.47 28.10 31.78
N LYS A 246 -2.40 28.04 30.99
CA LYS A 246 -1.41 29.13 30.88
C LYS A 246 -1.97 30.19 29.92
N ASN A 247 -1.67 31.45 30.23
CA ASN A 247 -1.93 32.62 29.35
C ASN A 247 -1.62 32.28 27.87
N PRO A 248 -2.34 32.89 26.91
CA PRO A 248 -2.10 32.67 25.49
C PRO A 248 -0.64 33.07 25.18
N GLN A 249 0.19 32.05 24.99
CA GLN A 249 1.55 32.25 24.50
C GLN A 249 1.47 32.64 23.03
N LYS A 250 2.37 33.58 22.60
CA LYS A 250 2.54 33.88 21.19
C LYS A 250 2.71 32.57 20.39
N PRO A 251 2.04 32.42 19.24
CA PRO A 251 2.20 31.22 18.42
C PRO A 251 3.68 30.90 18.19
N TYR A 252 4.05 29.65 18.35
CA TYR A 252 5.44 29.22 18.13
C TYR A 252 5.76 29.33 16.64
N ASP A 253 6.82 30.10 16.32
CA ASP A 253 7.28 30.23 14.94
C ASP A 253 8.16 29.02 14.57
N TRP A 254 7.56 28.09 13.85
CA TRP A 254 8.24 26.87 13.41
C TRP A 254 9.30 27.12 12.33
N ASN A 255 9.21 28.24 11.57
CA ASN A 255 10.15 28.56 10.50
C ASN A 255 11.50 29.03 11.04
N SER A 256 11.52 29.62 12.24
CA SER A 256 12.75 30.03 12.94
C SER A 256 13.31 28.94 13.87
N ALA A 257 12.61 27.81 14.02
CA ALA A 257 13.04 26.72 14.90
C ALA A 257 14.29 26.00 14.36
N PRO A 258 15.19 25.53 15.24
CA PRO A 258 16.23 24.59 14.86
C PRO A 258 15.63 23.37 14.17
N THR A 259 16.35 22.80 13.20
CA THR A 259 15.88 21.64 12.42
C THR A 259 16.68 20.39 12.73
N ALA A 260 16.01 19.25 12.60
CA ALA A 260 16.62 17.92 12.57
C ALA A 260 16.48 17.34 11.17
N THR A 261 17.46 16.55 10.75
CA THR A 261 17.45 15.85 9.46
C THR A 261 17.50 14.34 9.70
N TYR A 262 16.62 13.63 9.04
CA TYR A 262 16.51 12.17 9.04
C TYR A 262 16.83 11.67 7.64
N ILE A 263 17.52 10.54 7.53
CA ILE A 263 17.82 9.90 6.24
C ILE A 263 17.33 8.47 6.34
N TYR A 264 16.48 8.08 5.41
CA TYR A 264 15.95 6.72 5.30
C TYR A 264 16.33 6.10 3.97
N LYS A 265 16.58 4.79 3.99
CA LYS A 265 16.77 3.98 2.78
C LYS A 265 15.87 2.75 2.79
N GLN A 266 15.36 2.40 1.62
CA GLN A 266 14.67 1.14 1.42
C GLN A 266 14.85 0.69 -0.02
N GLU A 267 15.25 -0.56 -0.21
CA GLU A 267 15.32 -1.22 -1.51
C GLU A 267 14.04 -2.01 -1.77
N GLN A 268 13.72 -2.17 -3.06
CA GLN A 268 12.63 -3.02 -3.53
C GLN A 268 11.26 -2.69 -2.90
N VAL A 269 10.90 -1.42 -2.86
CA VAL A 269 9.55 -0.95 -2.50
C VAL A 269 8.97 -0.10 -3.62
N HIS A 270 7.66 0.00 -3.65
CA HIS A 270 6.94 0.76 -4.67
C HIS A 270 6.34 2.07 -4.15
N ASP A 271 6.50 2.37 -2.85
CA ASP A 271 6.09 3.63 -2.25
C ASP A 271 6.98 4.03 -1.08
N PHE A 272 6.94 5.32 -0.72
CA PHE A 272 7.64 5.90 0.41
C PHE A 272 6.71 6.85 1.16
N ALA A 273 6.33 6.47 2.37
CA ALA A 273 5.53 7.27 3.28
C ALA A 273 6.34 7.69 4.50
N TRP A 274 5.96 8.83 5.11
CA TRP A 274 6.52 9.26 6.37
C TRP A 274 5.51 10.04 7.21
N PHE A 275 5.72 9.97 8.52
CA PHE A 275 4.84 10.54 9.53
C PHE A 275 5.66 11.36 10.49
N ALA A 276 5.14 12.52 10.92
CA ALA A 276 5.83 13.40 11.86
C ALA A 276 4.88 13.93 12.92
N ASP A 277 5.28 13.84 14.17
CA ASP A 277 4.52 14.34 15.30
C ASP A 277 5.47 14.82 16.41
N THR A 278 5.03 15.79 17.20
CA THR A 278 5.80 16.35 18.31
C THR A 278 5.64 15.57 19.62
N SER A 279 4.78 14.56 19.63
CA SER A 279 4.39 13.79 20.83
C SER A 279 4.53 12.27 20.68
N PHE A 280 5.11 11.80 19.59
CA PHE A 280 5.40 10.37 19.43
C PHE A 280 6.32 9.85 20.53
N THR A 281 5.95 8.69 21.06
CA THR A 281 6.81 7.83 21.86
C THR A 281 7.25 6.67 21.00
N LEU A 282 8.54 6.36 20.98
CA LEU A 282 9.12 5.28 20.21
C LEU A 282 9.45 4.08 21.12
N GLN A 283 8.99 2.90 20.73
CA GLN A 283 9.48 1.61 21.22
C GLN A 283 10.25 0.93 20.08
N THR A 284 11.37 0.30 20.42
CA THR A 284 12.20 -0.48 19.50
C THR A 284 12.46 -1.87 20.02
N ASP A 285 12.50 -2.84 19.14
CA ASP A 285 12.88 -4.22 19.44
C ASP A 285 13.37 -4.91 18.17
N THR A 286 13.65 -6.19 18.25
CA THR A 286 14.02 -7.02 17.11
C THR A 286 13.29 -8.36 17.16
N ILE A 287 13.14 -8.99 15.98
CA ILE A 287 12.74 -10.38 15.88
C ILE A 287 13.73 -11.13 15.00
N ARG A 288 14.12 -12.33 15.42
CA ARG A 288 14.94 -13.22 14.61
C ARG A 288 14.07 -14.28 13.96
N LEU A 289 14.11 -14.35 12.64
CA LEU A 289 13.36 -15.29 11.84
C LEU A 289 14.08 -16.65 11.75
N PRO A 290 13.39 -17.73 11.33
CA PRO A 290 13.97 -19.07 11.24
C PRO A 290 15.23 -19.17 10.36
N SER A 291 15.35 -18.37 9.30
CA SER A 291 16.56 -18.28 8.47
C SER A 291 17.78 -17.71 9.19
N GLY A 292 17.57 -17.09 10.36
CA GLY A 292 18.57 -16.31 11.07
C GLY A 292 18.54 -14.81 10.77
N LYS A 293 17.72 -14.36 9.82
CA LYS A 293 17.51 -12.93 9.52
C LYS A 293 16.94 -12.21 10.73
N THR A 294 17.48 -11.03 11.03
CA THR A 294 16.97 -10.16 12.08
C THR A 294 16.19 -9.02 11.45
N VAL A 295 14.97 -8.79 11.94
CA VAL A 295 14.13 -7.65 11.55
C VAL A 295 14.07 -6.67 12.71
N ASN A 296 14.37 -5.40 12.45
CA ASN A 296 14.25 -4.30 13.41
C ASN A 296 12.80 -3.84 13.46
N LEU A 297 12.28 -3.65 14.67
CA LEU A 297 10.88 -3.31 14.90
C LEU A 297 10.77 -1.96 15.58
N GLN A 298 9.83 -1.15 15.11
CA GLN A 298 9.55 0.18 15.65
C GLN A 298 8.03 0.35 15.86
N VAL A 299 7.66 0.91 17.00
CA VAL A 299 6.27 1.29 17.30
C VAL A 299 6.26 2.74 17.76
N TYR A 300 5.61 3.60 16.99
CA TYR A 300 5.41 5.01 17.33
C TYR A 300 3.98 5.21 17.79
N PHE A 301 3.79 5.72 18.99
CA PHE A 301 2.45 5.91 19.54
C PHE A 301 2.40 7.11 20.50
N HIS A 302 1.18 7.49 20.91
CA HIS A 302 0.96 8.58 21.85
C HIS A 302 0.75 8.03 23.29
N LEU A 303 1.47 8.57 24.26
CA LEU A 303 1.42 8.09 25.66
C LEU A 303 0.02 8.13 26.28
N ASN A 304 -0.86 9.00 25.81
CA ASN A 304 -2.25 9.05 26.29
C ASN A 304 -3.11 7.85 25.81
N LYS A 305 -2.57 7.00 24.94
CA LYS A 305 -3.19 5.76 24.45
C LYS A 305 -2.45 4.51 24.93
N LEU A 306 -1.60 4.63 25.94
CA LEU A 306 -0.76 3.53 26.43
C LEU A 306 -1.58 2.29 26.84
N ASP A 307 -2.78 2.49 27.37
CA ASP A 307 -3.71 1.41 27.75
C ASP A 307 -4.10 0.49 26.59
N ILE A 308 -4.08 1.01 25.36
CA ILE A 308 -4.35 0.24 24.12
C ILE A 308 -3.04 -0.24 23.52
N TRP A 309 -1.99 0.60 23.49
CA TRP A 309 -0.78 0.39 22.72
C TRP A 309 0.37 -0.33 23.47
N GLU A 310 0.23 -0.61 24.77
CA GLU A 310 1.33 -1.19 25.57
C GLU A 310 1.86 -2.54 25.02
N ASN A 311 1.01 -3.32 24.34
CA ASN A 311 1.36 -4.61 23.75
C ASN A 311 1.62 -4.57 22.24
N ALA A 312 1.60 -3.41 21.59
CA ALA A 312 1.73 -3.27 20.14
C ALA A 312 3.00 -3.93 19.59
N MET A 313 4.12 -3.85 20.31
CA MET A 313 5.36 -4.53 19.92
C MET A 313 5.22 -6.06 19.89
N THR A 314 4.47 -6.65 20.81
CA THR A 314 4.18 -8.09 20.82
C THR A 314 3.31 -8.47 19.62
N TYR A 315 2.30 -7.67 19.32
CA TYR A 315 1.41 -7.89 18.18
C TYR A 315 2.16 -7.80 16.84
N LEU A 316 3.06 -6.83 16.71
CA LEU A 316 3.94 -6.71 15.54
C LEU A 316 4.84 -7.94 15.36
N LYS A 317 5.44 -8.46 16.43
CA LYS A 317 6.25 -9.69 16.40
C LYS A 317 5.42 -10.90 15.97
N GLU A 318 4.22 -11.04 16.52
CA GLU A 318 3.33 -12.14 16.18
C GLU A 318 2.86 -12.09 14.72
N ALA A 319 2.57 -10.90 14.20
CA ALA A 319 2.21 -10.71 12.79
C ALA A 319 3.35 -11.16 11.86
N ILE A 320 4.56 -10.64 12.07
CA ILE A 320 5.75 -11.01 11.28
C ILE A 320 6.05 -12.50 11.37
N TRP A 321 5.98 -13.08 12.57
CA TRP A 321 6.26 -14.50 12.78
C TRP A 321 5.29 -15.41 12.06
N ASN A 322 3.98 -15.18 12.27
CA ASN A 322 2.95 -16.06 11.70
C ASN A 322 2.89 -15.95 10.18
N LEU A 323 2.94 -14.73 9.62
CA LEU A 323 2.92 -14.53 8.17
C LEU A 323 4.20 -15.08 7.51
N SER A 324 5.35 -14.93 8.15
CA SER A 324 6.58 -15.57 7.68
C SER A 324 6.46 -17.09 7.62
N ALA A 325 5.76 -17.70 8.56
CA ALA A 325 5.55 -19.14 8.59
C ALA A 325 4.48 -19.62 7.59
N TRP A 326 3.49 -18.80 7.26
CA TRP A 326 2.34 -19.21 6.45
C TRP A 326 2.44 -18.84 4.97
N VAL A 327 3.14 -17.75 4.66
CA VAL A 327 3.21 -17.20 3.29
C VAL A 327 4.64 -17.26 2.74
N GLY A 328 5.61 -16.82 3.55
CA GLY A 328 7.01 -16.75 3.19
C GLY A 328 7.73 -15.75 4.09
N GLU A 329 9.04 -15.86 4.22
CA GLU A 329 9.79 -15.04 5.17
C GLU A 329 9.64 -13.53 4.87
N TYR A 330 9.44 -12.71 5.92
CA TYR A 330 9.33 -11.25 5.82
C TYR A 330 10.48 -10.67 5.00
N PRO A 331 10.22 -9.91 3.93
CA PRO A 331 11.26 -9.62 2.95
C PRO A 331 12.23 -8.51 3.40
N TYR A 332 11.80 -7.61 4.28
CA TYR A 332 12.54 -6.39 4.64
C TYR A 332 13.30 -6.51 5.96
N ASN A 333 14.16 -5.52 6.26
CA ASN A 333 14.96 -5.46 7.49
C ASN A 333 14.31 -4.62 8.59
N TYR A 334 13.27 -3.87 8.27
CA TYR A 334 12.52 -3.02 9.19
C TYR A 334 11.03 -3.28 9.09
N ALA A 335 10.32 -3.16 10.20
CA ALA A 335 8.86 -3.09 10.24
C ALA A 335 8.44 -2.07 11.30
N THR A 336 7.59 -1.14 10.90
CA THR A 336 7.20 0.01 11.72
C THR A 336 5.68 0.11 11.80
N VAL A 337 5.16 0.35 12.99
CA VAL A 337 3.73 0.63 13.25
C VAL A 337 3.60 2.01 13.87
N VAL A 338 2.66 2.81 13.37
CA VAL A 338 2.46 4.21 13.78
C VAL A 338 1.02 4.44 14.22
N ASP A 339 0.85 5.06 15.38
CA ASP A 339 -0.43 5.60 15.85
C ASP A 339 -0.70 6.94 15.15
N GLY A 340 -1.63 6.96 14.23
CA GLY A 340 -1.93 8.10 13.37
C GLY A 340 -3.28 8.75 13.60
N LYS A 341 -3.56 9.71 12.74
CA LYS A 341 -4.85 10.38 12.58
C LYS A 341 -5.23 10.26 11.10
N GLN A 342 -6.05 9.28 10.78
CA GLN A 342 -6.60 9.15 9.43
C GLN A 342 -7.99 9.79 9.37
N GLY A 343 -8.44 10.13 8.18
CA GLY A 343 -9.80 10.60 7.92
C GLY A 343 -10.88 9.53 8.19
N PHE A 344 -10.46 8.27 8.37
CA PHE A 344 -11.32 7.13 8.74
C PHE A 344 -10.67 6.28 9.85
N ALA A 345 -11.44 5.43 10.50
CA ALA A 345 -10.93 4.41 11.41
C ALA A 345 -10.42 3.20 10.62
N GLY A 346 -9.30 2.63 11.06
CA GLY A 346 -8.65 1.50 10.41
C GLY A 346 -7.15 1.67 10.31
N GLY A 347 -6.55 1.04 9.33
CA GLY A 347 -5.14 1.14 9.03
C GLY A 347 -4.87 1.58 7.61
N MET A 348 -3.59 1.75 7.29
CA MET A 348 -3.07 1.97 5.95
C MET A 348 -1.66 1.41 5.84
N GLU A 349 -1.46 0.61 4.82
CA GLU A 349 -0.31 -0.23 4.58
C GLU A 349 0.70 0.41 3.61
N TYR A 350 1.70 1.10 4.11
CA TYR A 350 2.85 1.44 3.27
C TYR A 350 3.96 0.41 3.44
N PRO A 351 4.76 0.16 2.40
CA PRO A 351 5.87 -0.79 2.52
C PRO A 351 6.75 -0.50 3.74
N THR A 352 6.91 -1.49 4.60
CA THR A 352 7.67 -1.47 5.87
C THR A 352 7.12 -0.56 6.98
N ILE A 353 6.10 0.24 6.72
CA ILE A 353 5.50 1.13 7.72
C ILE A 353 3.98 1.18 7.55
N THR A 354 3.26 0.89 8.62
CA THR A 354 1.80 0.95 8.64
C THR A 354 1.32 1.98 9.66
N ILE A 355 0.23 2.67 9.35
CA ILE A 355 -0.38 3.66 10.24
C ILE A 355 -1.79 3.22 10.62
N LEU A 356 -2.11 3.30 11.92
CA LEU A 356 -3.38 2.88 12.47
C LEU A 356 -4.10 4.02 13.18
N SER A 357 -5.42 4.05 13.09
CA SER A 357 -6.25 5.10 13.66
C SER A 357 -7.57 4.54 14.18
N GLY A 358 -8.12 5.16 15.24
CA GLY A 358 -9.44 4.80 15.75
C GLY A 358 -9.52 3.52 16.57
N MET A 359 -8.40 2.94 16.99
CA MET A 359 -8.35 1.71 17.79
C MET A 359 -9.02 1.94 19.14
N SER A 360 -9.98 1.08 19.49
CA SER A 360 -10.82 1.21 20.70
C SER A 360 -10.43 0.22 21.79
N THR A 361 -9.87 -0.92 21.43
CA THR A 361 -9.43 -1.97 22.35
C THR A 361 -8.07 -2.55 21.96
N PRO A 362 -7.35 -3.18 22.89
CA PRO A 362 -6.12 -3.91 22.56
C PRO A 362 -6.32 -5.03 21.51
N ALA A 363 -7.48 -5.67 21.50
CA ALA A 363 -7.79 -6.71 20.53
C ALA A 363 -8.02 -6.12 19.11
N ASP A 364 -8.70 -4.97 19.01
CA ASP A 364 -8.83 -4.26 17.73
C ASP A 364 -7.46 -3.85 17.20
N LEU A 365 -6.58 -3.33 18.09
CA LEU A 365 -5.21 -2.96 17.72
C LEU A 365 -4.42 -4.17 17.22
N ASP A 366 -4.52 -5.31 17.89
CA ASP A 366 -3.80 -6.53 17.52
C ASP A 366 -4.21 -7.05 16.14
N LEU A 367 -5.52 -7.18 15.89
CA LEU A 367 -6.03 -7.65 14.62
C LEU A 367 -5.74 -6.66 13.48
N THR A 368 -5.79 -5.36 13.76
CA THR A 368 -5.45 -4.34 12.76
C THR A 368 -3.95 -4.32 12.49
N ILE A 369 -3.07 -4.44 13.52
CA ILE A 369 -1.61 -4.61 13.28
C ILE A 369 -1.35 -5.84 12.42
N PHE A 370 -2.01 -6.97 12.69
CA PHE A 370 -1.82 -8.18 11.90
C PHE A 370 -2.24 -7.98 10.45
N HIS A 371 -3.37 -7.32 10.21
CA HIS A 371 -3.88 -7.01 8.88
C HIS A 371 -2.93 -6.08 8.12
N GLU A 372 -2.63 -4.92 8.68
CA GLU A 372 -1.81 -3.90 8.03
C GLU A 372 -0.35 -4.34 7.79
N VAL A 373 0.22 -5.11 8.72
CA VAL A 373 1.55 -5.72 8.52
C VAL A 373 1.51 -6.80 7.46
N GLY A 374 0.38 -7.50 7.32
CA GLY A 374 0.16 -8.54 6.31
C GLY A 374 0.26 -8.01 4.87
N HIS A 375 -0.09 -6.77 4.65
CA HIS A 375 0.09 -6.10 3.38
C HIS A 375 1.56 -5.91 2.95
N ASN A 376 2.55 -6.13 3.82
CA ASN A 376 3.94 -6.24 3.35
C ASN A 376 4.19 -7.48 2.49
N TRP A 377 3.32 -8.50 2.55
CA TRP A 377 3.30 -9.64 1.64
C TRP A 377 2.35 -9.39 0.47
N PHE A 378 1.07 -9.07 0.77
CA PHE A 378 0.04 -8.77 -0.21
C PHE A 378 0.01 -7.26 -0.43
N TYR A 379 0.18 -6.74 -1.60
CA TYR A 379 0.46 -5.36 -1.96
C TYR A 379 1.95 -4.97 -1.87
N GLY A 380 2.62 -5.10 -0.71
CA GLY A 380 4.01 -4.65 -0.52
C GLY A 380 5.02 -5.44 -1.35
N ALA A 381 5.05 -6.77 -1.23
CA ALA A 381 5.96 -7.64 -1.98
C ALA A 381 5.29 -8.28 -3.20
N LEU A 382 4.02 -8.66 -3.12
CA LEU A 382 3.19 -9.14 -4.22
C LEU A 382 2.36 -7.97 -4.75
N ALA A 383 3.01 -7.05 -5.48
CA ALA A 383 2.40 -5.77 -5.88
C ALA A 383 1.40 -5.94 -7.04
N THR A 384 0.29 -6.58 -6.76
CA THR A 384 -0.83 -6.70 -7.70
C THR A 384 -1.42 -5.34 -8.05
N ASN A 385 -2.02 -5.20 -9.23
CA ASN A 385 -2.82 -4.02 -9.53
C ASN A 385 -4.13 -4.07 -8.75
N GLU A 386 -4.12 -3.56 -7.53
CA GLU A 386 -5.26 -3.63 -6.62
C GLU A 386 -6.46 -2.84 -7.14
N ARG A 387 -6.25 -1.74 -7.87
CA ARG A 387 -7.34 -1.02 -8.54
C ARG A 387 -8.14 -1.93 -9.48
N LYS A 388 -7.51 -2.96 -10.06
CA LYS A 388 -8.16 -3.93 -10.95
C LYS A 388 -8.57 -5.22 -10.24
N ALA A 389 -7.88 -5.60 -9.17
CA ALA A 389 -8.07 -6.88 -8.51
C ALA A 389 -7.92 -6.78 -6.97
N PRO A 390 -8.77 -6.02 -6.26
CA PRO A 390 -8.63 -5.80 -4.82
C PRO A 390 -8.70 -7.08 -3.99
N TRP A 391 -9.33 -8.14 -4.50
CA TRP A 391 -9.39 -9.43 -3.84
C TRP A 391 -8.01 -10.11 -3.67
N MET A 392 -7.02 -9.79 -4.53
CA MET A 392 -5.66 -10.37 -4.47
C MET A 392 -4.82 -9.75 -3.36
N ASP A 393 -5.17 -8.60 -2.90
CA ASP A 393 -4.59 -7.92 -1.75
C ASP A 393 -5.49 -8.10 -0.53
N GLU A 394 -6.55 -7.34 -0.42
CA GLU A 394 -7.45 -7.29 0.73
C GLU A 394 -8.08 -8.64 1.08
N GLY A 395 -8.47 -9.39 0.06
CA GLY A 395 -9.10 -10.71 0.24
C GLY A 395 -8.13 -11.75 0.76
N MET A 396 -6.92 -11.82 0.18
CA MET A 396 -5.88 -12.74 0.65
C MET A 396 -5.42 -12.37 2.06
N ASN A 397 -5.19 -11.09 2.32
CA ASN A 397 -4.76 -10.60 3.62
C ASN A 397 -5.83 -10.81 4.71
N SER A 398 -7.10 -10.53 4.41
CA SER A 398 -8.22 -10.79 5.32
C SER A 398 -8.36 -12.27 5.67
N TYR A 399 -8.10 -13.20 4.72
CA TYR A 399 -8.06 -14.63 5.03
C TYR A 399 -7.02 -14.96 6.11
N TYR A 400 -5.82 -14.39 6.03
CA TYR A 400 -4.78 -14.62 7.03
C TYR A 400 -5.07 -13.93 8.36
N THR A 401 -5.70 -12.76 8.35
CA THR A 401 -6.20 -12.09 9.55
C THR A 401 -7.24 -12.96 10.27
N ASN A 402 -8.19 -13.53 9.53
CA ASN A 402 -9.19 -14.46 10.09
C ASN A 402 -8.55 -15.76 10.63
N ARG A 403 -7.49 -16.25 9.97
CA ARG A 403 -6.72 -17.42 10.43
C ARG A 403 -5.99 -17.11 11.75
N TYR A 404 -5.41 -15.93 11.90
CA TYR A 404 -4.76 -15.47 13.12
C TYR A 404 -5.76 -15.26 14.26
N GLU A 405 -6.88 -14.59 13.99
CA GLU A 405 -7.95 -14.40 14.96
C GLU A 405 -8.45 -15.73 15.51
N ALA A 406 -8.73 -16.70 14.64
CA ALA A 406 -9.19 -18.01 15.04
C ALA A 406 -8.15 -18.81 15.86
N LEU A 407 -6.85 -18.55 15.67
CA LEU A 407 -5.76 -19.17 16.43
C LEU A 407 -5.61 -18.55 17.81
N LYS A 408 -5.62 -17.23 17.90
CA LYS A 408 -5.31 -16.47 19.13
C LYS A 408 -6.54 -16.24 20.01
N TYR A 409 -7.65 -15.88 19.40
CA TYR A 409 -8.90 -15.56 20.08
C TYR A 409 -9.88 -16.72 19.93
N LYS A 410 -10.21 -17.38 21.04
CA LYS A 410 -11.33 -18.35 21.01
C LYS A 410 -12.58 -17.59 20.62
N ARG A 411 -13.29 -18.05 19.58
CA ARG A 411 -14.55 -17.44 19.15
C ARG A 411 -15.42 -17.12 20.37
N ALA A 412 -15.73 -15.86 20.54
CA ALA A 412 -16.60 -15.41 21.62
C ALA A 412 -17.90 -16.22 21.58
N LYS A 413 -18.39 -16.61 22.77
CA LYS A 413 -19.72 -17.23 22.89
C LYS A 413 -20.75 -16.29 22.26
N LYS A 414 -21.70 -16.85 21.49
CA LYS A 414 -22.77 -16.10 20.82
C LYS A 414 -23.25 -14.93 21.70
N PRO A 415 -23.23 -13.68 21.21
CA PRO A 415 -23.74 -12.55 21.96
C PRO A 415 -25.19 -12.83 22.36
N LYS A 416 -25.54 -12.58 23.63
CA LYS A 416 -26.92 -12.69 24.10
C LYS A 416 -27.63 -11.38 23.83
N GLY A 417 -28.71 -11.40 23.02
CA GLY A 417 -29.54 -10.24 22.73
C GLY A 417 -29.26 -9.55 21.38
N PHE A 418 -29.79 -8.35 21.21
CA PHE A 418 -29.80 -7.55 19.96
C PHE A 418 -28.43 -6.94 19.57
N GLN A 419 -27.32 -7.59 19.88
CA GLN A 419 -25.97 -7.15 19.50
C GLN A 419 -25.54 -7.75 18.15
N ILE A 420 -26.42 -7.68 17.15
CA ILE A 420 -26.16 -8.21 15.80
C ILE A 420 -24.91 -7.56 15.17
N PHE A 421 -24.71 -6.27 15.35
CA PHE A 421 -23.58 -5.52 14.78
C PHE A 421 -22.22 -5.86 15.40
N SER A 422 -22.20 -6.47 16.59
CA SER A 422 -20.97 -6.93 17.27
C SER A 422 -20.73 -8.43 17.08
N ASP A 423 -21.55 -9.13 16.28
CA ASP A 423 -21.35 -10.54 15.97
C ASP A 423 -20.25 -10.66 14.89
N PRO A 424 -19.17 -11.40 15.11
CA PRO A 424 -18.14 -11.63 14.10
C PRO A 424 -18.65 -12.20 12.77
N ARG A 425 -19.88 -12.76 12.76
CA ARG A 425 -20.54 -13.27 11.56
C ARG A 425 -21.40 -12.21 10.85
N PHE A 426 -21.47 -10.99 11.38
CA PHE A 426 -22.29 -9.93 10.79
C PHE A 426 -21.91 -9.63 9.33
N PRO A 427 -20.63 -9.52 8.94
CA PRO A 427 -20.25 -9.34 7.54
C PRO A 427 -20.73 -10.48 6.63
N GLU A 428 -20.66 -11.73 7.08
CA GLU A 428 -21.17 -12.90 6.35
C GLU A 428 -22.69 -12.87 6.17
N LEU A 429 -23.42 -12.41 7.20
CA LEU A 429 -24.86 -12.22 7.12
C LEU A 429 -25.22 -11.09 6.12
N MET A 430 -24.47 -10.02 6.11
CA MET A 430 -24.66 -8.91 5.17
C MET A 430 -24.39 -9.35 3.72
N LEU A 431 -23.36 -10.15 3.48
CA LEU A 431 -23.10 -10.75 2.16
C LEU A 431 -24.29 -11.59 1.68
N ARG A 432 -24.79 -12.49 2.53
CA ARG A 432 -25.97 -13.32 2.21
C ARG A 432 -27.21 -12.48 1.92
N THR A 433 -27.36 -11.37 2.64
CA THR A 433 -28.46 -10.44 2.43
C THR A 433 -28.35 -9.75 1.08
N GLN A 434 -27.17 -9.25 0.72
CA GLN A 434 -26.94 -8.61 -0.58
C GLN A 434 -27.10 -9.59 -1.73
N ALA A 435 -26.59 -10.82 -1.61
CA ALA A 435 -26.78 -11.87 -2.58
C ALA A 435 -28.27 -12.21 -2.78
N GLY A 436 -29.04 -12.29 -1.66
CA GLY A 436 -30.49 -12.50 -1.71
C GLY A 436 -31.25 -11.40 -2.43
N PHE A 437 -30.81 -10.14 -2.31
CA PHE A 437 -31.37 -8.99 -3.03
C PHE A 437 -30.75 -8.78 -4.42
N LYS A 438 -29.75 -9.59 -4.82
CA LYS A 438 -29.02 -9.48 -6.10
C LYS A 438 -28.31 -8.12 -6.29
N THR A 439 -27.89 -7.52 -5.18
CA THR A 439 -27.16 -6.23 -5.17
C THR A 439 -25.65 -6.40 -4.98
N ASP A 440 -25.18 -7.64 -4.82
CA ASP A 440 -23.76 -7.97 -4.76
C ASP A 440 -23.07 -7.87 -6.13
N GLN A 441 -21.75 -7.79 -6.09
CA GLN A 441 -20.88 -7.71 -7.27
C GLN A 441 -19.89 -8.89 -7.29
N PRO A 442 -19.34 -9.27 -8.45
CA PRO A 442 -18.24 -10.25 -8.53
C PRO A 442 -16.99 -9.77 -7.76
N MET A 443 -16.17 -10.72 -7.28
CA MET A 443 -14.90 -10.41 -6.63
C MET A 443 -13.88 -9.78 -7.60
N THR A 444 -14.03 -10.03 -8.90
CA THR A 444 -13.19 -9.43 -9.96
C THR A 444 -13.62 -8.03 -10.36
N THR A 445 -14.62 -7.43 -9.71
CA THR A 445 -14.99 -6.04 -9.93
C THR A 445 -13.81 -5.12 -9.57
N PRO A 446 -13.42 -4.16 -10.44
CA PRO A 446 -12.40 -3.16 -10.10
C PRO A 446 -12.78 -2.36 -8.87
N ALA A 447 -11.78 -1.94 -8.07
CA ALA A 447 -11.99 -1.22 -6.82
C ALA A 447 -12.87 0.03 -6.99
N ASP A 448 -12.59 0.82 -8.03
CA ASP A 448 -13.33 2.05 -8.39
C ASP A 448 -14.75 1.82 -8.92
N SER A 449 -15.11 0.58 -9.21
CA SER A 449 -16.43 0.20 -9.74
C SER A 449 -17.31 -0.49 -8.71
N PHE A 450 -16.82 -0.70 -7.50
CA PHE A 450 -17.63 -1.15 -6.38
C PHE A 450 -18.46 0.00 -5.80
N THR A 451 -19.66 -0.31 -5.34
CA THR A 451 -20.30 0.57 -4.34
C THR A 451 -19.53 0.47 -3.02
N ALA A 452 -19.54 1.54 -2.21
CA ALA A 452 -18.81 1.56 -0.93
C ALA A 452 -19.13 0.34 -0.02
N ASN A 453 -20.42 -0.05 0.07
CA ASN A 453 -20.83 -1.21 0.85
C ASN A 453 -20.29 -2.53 0.26
N ASN A 454 -20.28 -2.68 -1.07
CA ASN A 454 -19.78 -3.88 -1.73
C ASN A 454 -18.26 -3.97 -1.64
N TYR A 455 -17.55 -2.85 -1.72
CA TYR A 455 -16.09 -2.87 -1.56
C TYR A 455 -15.70 -3.55 -0.25
N GLN A 456 -16.23 -3.08 0.88
CA GLN A 456 -15.94 -3.66 2.20
C GLN A 456 -16.37 -5.13 2.34
N LEU A 457 -17.52 -5.49 1.80
CA LEU A 457 -18.04 -6.85 1.95
C LEU A 457 -17.41 -7.85 0.97
N ILE A 458 -17.10 -7.41 -0.25
CA ILE A 458 -16.68 -8.33 -1.32
C ILE A 458 -15.16 -8.41 -1.42
N ALA A 459 -14.44 -7.27 -1.49
CA ALA A 459 -13.00 -7.30 -1.57
C ALA A 459 -12.37 -7.95 -0.32
N TYR A 460 -12.93 -7.71 0.86
CA TYR A 460 -12.45 -8.28 2.13
C TYR A 460 -13.13 -9.61 2.47
N THR A 461 -14.43 -9.59 2.78
CA THR A 461 -15.10 -10.74 3.42
C THR A 461 -15.37 -11.88 2.43
N LYS A 462 -16.02 -11.60 1.28
CA LYS A 462 -16.32 -12.65 0.27
C LYS A 462 -15.03 -13.27 -0.27
N SER A 463 -14.03 -12.44 -0.52
CA SER A 463 -12.73 -12.90 -1.01
C SER A 463 -11.95 -13.72 0.02
N ALA A 464 -12.02 -13.38 1.30
CA ALA A 464 -11.46 -14.23 2.37
C ALA A 464 -12.19 -15.58 2.48
N LEU A 465 -13.51 -15.60 2.28
CA LEU A 465 -14.28 -16.86 2.23
C LEU A 465 -13.90 -17.69 1.02
N TRP A 466 -13.64 -17.07 -0.14
CA TRP A 466 -13.14 -17.76 -1.32
C TRP A 466 -11.75 -18.37 -1.07
N MET A 467 -10.83 -17.64 -0.44
CA MET A 467 -9.52 -18.19 -0.03
C MET A 467 -9.69 -19.37 0.93
N LYS A 468 -10.66 -19.31 1.86
CA LYS A 468 -10.99 -20.42 2.75
C LYS A 468 -11.54 -21.63 2.01
N LYS A 469 -12.34 -21.41 0.96
CA LYS A 469 -12.77 -22.48 0.06
C LYS A 469 -11.58 -23.13 -0.66
N LEU A 470 -10.67 -22.32 -1.22
CA LEU A 470 -9.46 -22.82 -1.87
C LEU A 470 -8.61 -23.67 -0.90
N GLU A 471 -8.41 -23.20 0.35
CA GLU A 471 -7.78 -24.01 1.40
C GLU A 471 -8.51 -25.35 1.64
N THR A 472 -9.84 -25.33 1.65
CA THR A 472 -10.64 -26.53 1.86
C THR A 472 -10.51 -27.51 0.70
N ASP A 473 -10.51 -27.03 -0.55
CA ASP A 473 -10.37 -27.84 -1.76
C ASP A 473 -8.97 -28.50 -1.87
N LEU A 474 -7.95 -27.81 -1.38
CA LEU A 474 -6.56 -28.29 -1.41
C LEU A 474 -6.17 -29.11 -0.18
N GLY A 475 -6.73 -28.78 0.97
CA GLY A 475 -6.21 -29.13 2.28
C GLY A 475 -5.08 -28.19 2.71
N ARG A 476 -4.99 -27.91 4.02
CA ARG A 476 -4.12 -26.86 4.59
C ARG A 476 -2.66 -26.98 4.15
N ASN A 477 -2.06 -28.17 4.23
CA ASN A 477 -0.63 -28.34 3.94
C ASN A 477 -0.30 -27.99 2.47
N LEU A 478 -1.17 -28.37 1.55
CA LEU A 478 -0.95 -28.12 0.13
C LEU A 478 -1.27 -26.67 -0.22
N PHE A 479 -2.26 -26.07 0.44
CA PHE A 479 -2.56 -24.65 0.33
C PHE A 479 -1.36 -23.81 0.81
N ASP A 480 -0.86 -24.04 2.03
CA ASP A 480 0.29 -23.30 2.57
C ASP A 480 1.53 -23.48 1.66
N LYS A 481 1.80 -24.70 1.15
CA LYS A 481 2.87 -24.92 0.16
C LYS A 481 2.67 -24.10 -1.11
N SER A 482 1.44 -23.99 -1.61
CA SER A 482 1.14 -23.22 -2.81
C SER A 482 1.33 -21.72 -2.58
N MET A 483 0.98 -21.21 -1.40
CA MET A 483 1.18 -19.81 -1.03
C MET A 483 2.67 -19.46 -0.90
N HIS A 484 3.47 -20.36 -0.28
CA HIS A 484 4.93 -20.19 -0.26
C HIS A 484 5.51 -20.14 -1.67
N GLN A 485 5.09 -21.05 -2.55
CA GLN A 485 5.57 -21.09 -3.93
C GLN A 485 5.15 -19.85 -4.72
N TYR A 486 3.93 -19.35 -4.50
CA TYR A 486 3.45 -18.10 -5.10
C TYR A 486 4.28 -16.91 -4.65
N TYR A 487 4.50 -16.77 -3.34
CA TYR A 487 5.34 -15.72 -2.79
C TYR A 487 6.78 -15.78 -3.32
N ASP A 488 7.41 -16.94 -3.32
CA ASP A 488 8.79 -17.09 -3.77
C ASP A 488 8.99 -16.76 -5.25
N GLN A 489 8.02 -17.08 -6.10
CA GLN A 489 8.07 -16.79 -7.54
C GLN A 489 7.75 -15.34 -7.87
N TRP A 490 6.86 -14.71 -7.08
CA TRP A 490 6.26 -13.43 -7.45
C TRP A 490 6.58 -12.27 -6.50
N LYS A 491 7.32 -12.49 -5.42
CA LYS A 491 7.77 -11.39 -4.56
C LYS A 491 8.58 -10.37 -5.37
N PHE A 492 8.27 -9.08 -5.14
CA PHE A 492 8.81 -7.91 -5.84
C PHE A 492 8.46 -7.85 -7.32
N LYS A 493 7.29 -8.40 -7.66
CA LYS A 493 6.73 -8.38 -9.00
C LYS A 493 5.24 -7.99 -8.95
N HIS A 494 4.65 -7.85 -10.14
CA HIS A 494 3.24 -7.51 -10.32
C HIS A 494 2.44 -8.73 -10.82
N PRO A 495 2.11 -9.72 -9.96
CA PRO A 495 1.33 -10.87 -10.39
C PRO A 495 -0.12 -10.49 -10.62
N GLY A 496 -0.75 -11.16 -11.58
CA GLY A 496 -2.19 -11.14 -11.79
C GLY A 496 -2.87 -12.45 -11.41
N ARG A 497 -4.21 -12.50 -11.59
CA ARG A 497 -5.03 -13.69 -11.31
C ARG A 497 -4.49 -14.97 -11.99
N SER A 498 -4.11 -14.87 -13.27
CA SER A 498 -3.61 -16.01 -14.04
C SER A 498 -2.30 -16.56 -13.50
N ASP A 499 -1.44 -15.68 -13.00
CA ASP A 499 -0.16 -16.06 -12.41
C ASP A 499 -0.39 -16.83 -11.10
N PHE A 500 -1.27 -16.34 -10.23
CA PHE A 500 -1.66 -17.03 -9.00
C PHE A 500 -2.30 -18.39 -9.29
N GLN A 501 -3.29 -18.45 -10.21
CA GLN A 501 -3.94 -19.69 -10.61
C GLN A 501 -2.93 -20.71 -11.14
N THR A 502 -2.00 -20.29 -11.99
CA THR A 502 -0.96 -21.15 -12.56
C THR A 502 -0.07 -21.75 -11.48
N VAL A 503 0.41 -20.93 -10.54
CA VAL A 503 1.27 -21.41 -9.44
C VAL A 503 0.52 -22.41 -8.55
N VAL A 504 -0.71 -22.09 -8.16
CA VAL A 504 -1.48 -22.96 -7.27
C VAL A 504 -1.85 -24.27 -7.96
N SER A 505 -2.25 -24.22 -9.23
CA SER A 505 -2.57 -25.44 -10.02
C SER A 505 -1.34 -26.32 -10.20
N ASN A 506 -0.19 -25.74 -10.59
CA ASN A 506 1.04 -26.50 -10.78
C ASN A 506 1.57 -27.09 -9.46
N THR A 507 1.53 -26.34 -8.37
CA THR A 507 2.01 -26.80 -7.06
C THR A 507 1.11 -27.90 -6.49
N SER A 508 -0.19 -27.79 -6.70
CA SER A 508 -1.17 -28.74 -6.16
C SER A 508 -1.40 -29.95 -7.05
N GLY A 509 -1.10 -29.87 -8.35
CA GLY A 509 -1.46 -30.87 -9.36
C GLY A 509 -2.96 -31.00 -9.60
N LYS A 510 -3.76 -30.01 -9.17
CA LYS A 510 -5.23 -30.01 -9.29
C LYS A 510 -5.71 -29.05 -10.36
N GLN A 511 -6.81 -29.44 -11.03
CA GLN A 511 -7.56 -28.54 -11.90
C GLN A 511 -8.47 -27.65 -11.04
N LEU A 512 -8.25 -26.35 -11.06
CA LEU A 512 -8.92 -25.36 -10.18
C LEU A 512 -9.81 -24.37 -10.94
N ASP A 513 -10.05 -24.60 -12.24
CA ASP A 513 -10.80 -23.67 -13.09
C ASP A 513 -12.19 -23.38 -12.53
N SER A 514 -12.89 -24.37 -12.00
CA SER A 514 -14.21 -24.19 -11.39
C SER A 514 -14.15 -23.36 -10.10
N THR A 515 -13.08 -23.51 -9.30
CA THR A 515 -12.89 -22.73 -8.08
C THR A 515 -12.56 -21.27 -8.43
N PHE A 516 -11.71 -21.05 -9.45
CA PHE A 516 -11.37 -19.70 -9.91
C PHE A 516 -12.53 -19.01 -10.67
N ALA A 517 -13.42 -19.77 -11.34
CA ALA A 517 -14.61 -19.20 -11.97
C ALA A 517 -15.55 -18.50 -10.97
N LEU A 518 -15.59 -18.96 -9.71
CA LEU A 518 -16.38 -18.32 -8.64
C LEU A 518 -16.00 -16.87 -8.38
N LEU A 519 -14.78 -16.44 -8.74
CA LEU A 519 -14.36 -15.05 -8.61
C LEU A 519 -15.20 -14.10 -9.47
N ASP A 520 -15.71 -14.60 -10.59
CA ASP A 520 -16.52 -13.84 -11.56
C ASP A 520 -18.03 -13.92 -11.28
N GLU A 521 -18.42 -14.69 -10.28
CA GLU A 521 -19.84 -14.95 -9.98
C GLU A 521 -20.36 -14.02 -8.88
N LYS A 522 -21.66 -13.68 -8.99
CA LYS A 522 -22.48 -13.11 -7.93
C LYS A 522 -23.02 -14.21 -7.03
N GLY A 523 -23.35 -13.90 -5.79
CA GLY A 523 -23.93 -14.83 -4.83
C GLY A 523 -23.00 -15.30 -3.73
#